data_c578bb4910fc4e260a7ad78637467ca6
#
_entry.id   c578bb4910fc4e260a7ad78637467ca6
#
_cell.length_a   1.000
_cell.length_b   1.000
_cell.length_c   1.000
_cell.angle_alpha   90.00
_cell.angle_beta   90.00
_cell.angle_gamma   90.00
#
_symmetry.space_group_name_H-M   'P 1'
#
loop_
_entity.id
_entity.type
_entity.pdbx_description
1 polymer ?
#
loop_
_entity_poly.entity_id
_entity_poly.type
_entity_poly.pdbx_seq_one_letter_code
_entity_poly.pdbx_strand_id
1 'polypeptide(L)'
;AHFDLDMPFDIPNLVHKLNSYLPKDIVIYAVFPVSDEAHTRFDATKRTYEYHINTFKNPFSQEQSWYFHQPLDVELMNEAAQLLLNHTDFQCFSKANTDVNTFDCTIFEAYWKQEKDSLIFTISANRFLRNMVRAIVGTLVNIGLHKITLADFEAIIESKNRDKAGFSVPAHGLYLTKIEYDYLK
;
A
#
# COMPACT_ATOMS: atom_id res chain seq x y z
N ALA A 1 -0.30 0.25 -16.51
CA ALA A 1 0.08 1.30 -17.48
C ALA A 1 -0.94 1.36 -18.60
N HIS A 2 -1.06 2.50 -19.28
CA HIS A 2 -1.81 2.67 -20.55
C HIS A 2 -0.90 3.38 -21.55
N PHE A 3 -1.19 3.19 -22.82
CA PHE A 3 -0.50 3.83 -23.93
C PHE A 3 -1.41 3.82 -25.18
N ASP A 4 -1.19 4.73 -26.09
CA ASP A 4 -1.89 4.83 -27.35
C ASP A 4 -1.03 4.28 -28.48
N LEU A 5 -1.66 3.61 -29.45
CA LEU A 5 -1.01 3.11 -30.66
C LEU A 5 -1.85 3.47 -31.87
N ASP A 6 -1.25 4.18 -32.84
CA ASP A 6 -1.91 4.63 -34.07
C ASP A 6 -2.01 3.54 -35.15
N MET A 7 -1.44 2.37 -34.91
CA MET A 7 -1.38 1.27 -35.88
C MET A 7 -1.97 -0.02 -35.30
N PRO A 8 -2.70 -0.80 -36.15
CA PRO A 8 -3.13 -2.13 -35.74
C PRO A 8 -1.94 -3.02 -35.45
N PHE A 9 -2.02 -3.80 -34.34
CA PHE A 9 -0.97 -4.69 -33.87
C PHE A 9 -1.55 -6.02 -33.37
N ASP A 10 -0.73 -7.05 -33.47
CA ASP A 10 -1.02 -8.37 -32.89
C ASP A 10 -0.68 -8.37 -31.40
N ILE A 11 -1.70 -8.48 -30.52
CA ILE A 11 -1.54 -8.43 -29.07
C ILE A 11 -0.58 -9.52 -28.55
N PRO A 12 -0.71 -10.82 -28.93
CA PRO A 12 0.22 -11.85 -28.50
C PRO A 12 1.67 -11.57 -28.86
N ASN A 13 1.91 -11.09 -30.08
CA ASN A 13 3.25 -10.73 -30.54
C ASN A 13 3.81 -9.50 -29.78
N LEU A 14 2.96 -8.52 -29.48
CA LEU A 14 3.36 -7.36 -28.67
C LEU A 14 3.77 -7.77 -27.27
N VAL A 15 2.98 -8.61 -26.57
CA VAL A 15 3.31 -9.13 -25.24
C VAL A 15 4.62 -9.91 -25.25
N HIS A 16 4.83 -10.77 -26.26
CA HIS A 16 6.08 -11.50 -26.43
C HIS A 16 7.29 -10.57 -26.61
N LYS A 17 7.17 -9.58 -27.51
CA LYS A 17 8.26 -8.61 -27.75
C LYS A 17 8.56 -7.76 -26.52
N LEU A 18 7.54 -7.28 -25.81
CA LEU A 18 7.72 -6.52 -24.57
C LEU A 18 8.46 -7.33 -23.52
N ASN A 19 8.07 -8.59 -23.28
CA ASN A 19 8.75 -9.45 -22.32
C ASN A 19 10.17 -9.86 -22.74
N SER A 20 10.47 -9.84 -24.03
CA SER A 20 11.83 -10.09 -24.53
C SER A 20 12.76 -8.87 -24.40
N TYR A 21 12.18 -7.67 -24.40
CA TYR A 21 12.93 -6.41 -24.35
C TYR A 21 13.06 -5.83 -22.93
N LEU A 22 12.03 -5.98 -22.10
CA LEU A 22 12.00 -5.43 -20.74
C LEU A 22 13.00 -6.11 -19.82
N PRO A 23 13.50 -5.40 -18.78
CA PRO A 23 14.32 -5.98 -17.72
C PRO A 23 13.63 -7.19 -17.06
N LYS A 24 14.43 -8.08 -16.46
CA LYS A 24 13.96 -9.36 -15.88
C LYS A 24 12.98 -9.20 -14.71
N ASP A 25 12.93 -8.05 -14.09
CA ASP A 25 12.05 -7.67 -12.98
C ASP A 25 10.72 -7.07 -13.45
N ILE A 26 10.50 -6.96 -14.77
CA ILE A 26 9.24 -6.48 -15.38
C ILE A 26 8.66 -7.56 -16.27
N VAL A 27 7.40 -7.91 -16.01
CA VAL A 27 6.65 -8.89 -16.80
C VAL A 27 5.30 -8.30 -17.22
N ILE A 28 4.96 -8.44 -18.51
CA ILE A 28 3.65 -8.10 -19.09
C ILE A 28 2.84 -9.39 -19.23
N TYR A 29 1.77 -9.53 -18.46
CA TYR A 29 0.89 -10.69 -18.53
C TYR A 29 -0.12 -10.58 -19.66
N ALA A 30 -0.66 -9.39 -19.89
CA ALA A 30 -1.66 -9.15 -20.92
C ALA A 30 -1.71 -7.68 -21.33
N VAL A 31 -2.24 -7.43 -22.53
CA VAL A 31 -2.59 -6.11 -23.05
C VAL A 31 -4.07 -6.18 -23.44
N PHE A 32 -4.85 -5.18 -23.03
CA PHE A 32 -6.29 -5.11 -23.27
C PHE A 32 -6.62 -3.80 -23.99
N PRO A 33 -7.50 -3.82 -24.99
CA PRO A 33 -8.08 -2.60 -25.51
C PRO A 33 -9.01 -1.99 -24.47
N VAL A 34 -8.96 -0.70 -24.32
CA VAL A 34 -9.81 0.09 -23.43
C VAL A 34 -10.34 1.31 -24.20
N SER A 35 -11.27 2.08 -23.62
CA SER A 35 -11.73 3.32 -24.22
C SER A 35 -10.61 4.37 -24.27
N ASP A 36 -10.67 5.28 -25.21
CA ASP A 36 -9.68 6.35 -25.42
C ASP A 36 -9.54 7.27 -24.19
N GLU A 37 -10.58 7.34 -23.35
CA GLU A 37 -10.60 8.13 -22.12
C GLU A 37 -10.05 7.39 -20.89
N ALA A 38 -9.71 6.09 -21.04
CA ALA A 38 -9.28 5.27 -19.90
C ALA A 38 -7.95 5.73 -19.32
N HIS A 39 -7.91 5.91 -18.01
CA HIS A 39 -6.72 6.38 -17.32
C HIS A 39 -6.35 5.53 -16.10
N THR A 40 -5.23 4.81 -16.16
CA THR A 40 -4.81 3.85 -15.13
C THR A 40 -4.65 4.43 -13.72
N ARG A 41 -4.42 5.72 -13.56
CA ARG A 41 -4.29 6.35 -12.24
C ARG A 41 -5.64 6.84 -11.70
N PHE A 42 -6.48 7.42 -12.55
CA PHE A 42 -7.69 8.11 -12.09
C PHE A 42 -8.90 7.20 -12.05
N ASP A 43 -8.99 6.19 -12.92
CA ASP A 43 -10.14 5.28 -12.99
C ASP A 43 -10.01 4.07 -12.04
N ALA A 44 -8.87 3.92 -11.37
CA ALA A 44 -8.72 2.84 -10.39
C ALA A 44 -9.66 3.06 -9.20
N THR A 45 -10.57 2.12 -8.99
CA THR A 45 -11.61 2.18 -7.95
C THR A 45 -11.13 1.62 -6.61
N LYS A 46 -10.19 0.68 -6.63
CA LYS A 46 -9.58 0.11 -5.41
C LYS A 46 -8.10 -0.20 -5.64
N ARG A 47 -7.29 0.04 -4.64
CA ARG A 47 -5.87 -0.33 -4.59
C ARG A 47 -5.62 -1.10 -3.31
N THR A 48 -4.85 -2.19 -3.40
CA THR A 48 -4.43 -2.98 -2.24
C THR A 48 -2.92 -2.92 -2.14
N TYR A 49 -2.46 -2.62 -0.95
CA TYR A 49 -1.04 -2.67 -0.58
C TYR A 49 -0.80 -3.73 0.46
N GLU A 50 0.36 -4.34 0.37
CA GLU A 50 0.91 -5.17 1.42
C GLU A 50 2.22 -4.57 1.93
N TYR A 51 2.44 -4.65 3.24
CA TYR A 51 3.70 -4.31 3.85
C TYR A 51 4.26 -5.51 4.58
N HIS A 52 5.47 -5.93 4.21
CA HIS A 52 6.12 -7.15 4.70
C HIS A 52 7.17 -6.82 5.77
N ILE A 53 7.03 -7.45 6.93
CA ILE A 53 7.99 -7.41 8.05
C ILE A 53 8.50 -8.82 8.27
N ASN A 54 9.82 -9.01 8.30
CA ASN A 54 10.43 -10.25 8.79
C ASN A 54 10.82 -10.09 10.25
N THR A 55 10.36 -11.01 11.09
CA THR A 55 10.72 -11.07 12.52
C THR A 55 12.05 -11.78 12.75
N PHE A 56 12.53 -12.50 11.74
CA PHE A 56 13.79 -13.19 11.72
C PHE A 56 14.69 -12.70 10.57
N LYS A 57 16.01 -12.69 10.80
CA LYS A 57 16.96 -12.26 9.77
C LYS A 57 17.03 -13.26 8.62
N ASN A 58 16.62 -12.84 7.43
CA ASN A 58 16.61 -13.65 6.22
C ASN A 58 17.40 -12.95 5.10
N PRO A 59 18.55 -13.50 4.68
CA PRO A 59 19.39 -12.89 3.64
C PRO A 59 18.72 -12.87 2.25
N PHE A 60 17.74 -13.76 1.99
CA PHE A 60 17.06 -13.85 0.69
C PHE A 60 15.93 -12.83 0.51
N SER A 61 15.47 -12.23 1.60
CA SER A 61 14.40 -11.24 1.57
C SER A 61 14.84 -9.85 2.07
N GLN A 62 16.13 -9.61 2.17
CA GLN A 62 16.69 -8.39 2.76
C GLN A 62 16.22 -7.10 2.06
N GLU A 63 16.03 -7.13 0.73
CA GLU A 63 15.55 -6.01 -0.07
C GLU A 63 14.03 -6.05 -0.34
N GLN A 64 13.33 -7.05 0.22
CA GLN A 64 11.92 -7.31 -0.05
C GLN A 64 11.04 -7.22 1.20
N SER A 65 11.63 -7.06 2.38
CA SER A 65 10.90 -6.97 3.65
C SER A 65 11.71 -6.20 4.69
N TRP A 66 11.01 -5.53 5.57
CA TRP A 66 11.65 -4.86 6.69
C TRP A 66 11.98 -5.86 7.79
N TYR A 67 13.28 -6.02 8.10
CA TYR A 67 13.68 -6.82 9.26
C TYR A 67 13.42 -6.05 10.56
N PHE A 68 12.58 -6.62 11.42
CA PHE A 68 12.23 -6.04 12.71
C PHE A 68 12.21 -7.14 13.77
N HIS A 69 13.15 -7.10 14.71
CA HIS A 69 13.44 -8.21 15.65
C HIS A 69 12.69 -8.10 16.99
N GLN A 70 12.09 -6.95 17.31
CA GLN A 70 11.36 -6.80 18.56
C GLN A 70 10.00 -7.50 18.45
N PRO A 71 9.55 -8.17 19.53
CA PRO A 71 8.21 -8.77 19.55
C PRO A 71 7.14 -7.69 19.41
N LEU A 72 6.13 -8.00 18.61
CA LEU A 72 5.01 -7.13 18.35
C LEU A 72 3.71 -7.80 18.80
N ASP A 73 2.86 -7.06 19.49
CA ASP A 73 1.50 -7.48 19.81
C ASP A 73 0.61 -7.34 18.57
N VAL A 74 0.50 -8.43 17.82
CA VAL A 74 -0.21 -8.44 16.53
C VAL A 74 -1.72 -8.32 16.73
N GLU A 75 -2.25 -8.82 17.83
CA GLU A 75 -3.69 -8.71 18.16
C GLU A 75 -4.05 -7.25 18.39
N LEU A 76 -3.28 -6.54 19.22
CA LEU A 76 -3.47 -5.12 19.48
C LEU A 76 -3.26 -4.27 18.20
N MET A 77 -2.30 -4.64 17.34
CA MET A 77 -2.11 -4.00 16.04
C MET A 77 -3.30 -4.21 15.10
N ASN A 78 -3.97 -5.36 15.16
CA ASN A 78 -5.20 -5.63 14.40
C ASN A 78 -6.37 -4.81 14.91
N GLU A 79 -6.56 -4.71 16.22
CA GLU A 79 -7.59 -3.84 16.80
C GLU A 79 -7.42 -2.39 16.32
N ALA A 80 -6.19 -1.87 16.37
CA ALA A 80 -5.90 -0.54 15.87
C ALA A 80 -6.12 -0.40 14.34
N ALA A 81 -5.79 -1.43 13.57
CA ALA A 81 -6.01 -1.41 12.12
C ALA A 81 -7.48 -1.32 11.76
N GLN A 82 -8.38 -1.95 12.54
CA GLN A 82 -9.83 -1.85 12.33
C GLN A 82 -10.36 -0.44 12.59
N LEU A 83 -9.75 0.34 13.49
CA LEU A 83 -10.16 1.73 13.74
C LEU A 83 -10.02 2.60 12.49
N LEU A 84 -9.07 2.28 11.59
CA LEU A 84 -8.90 3.01 10.33
C LEU A 84 -10.17 3.03 9.46
N LEU A 85 -11.02 2.01 9.53
CA LEU A 85 -12.24 1.91 8.74
C LEU A 85 -13.31 2.93 9.15
N ASN A 86 -13.20 3.49 10.35
CA ASN A 86 -14.13 4.48 10.91
C ASN A 86 -13.79 5.93 10.53
N HIS A 87 -12.65 6.14 9.86
CA HIS A 87 -12.15 7.47 9.50
C HIS A 87 -12.11 7.67 7.99
N THR A 88 -12.13 8.92 7.57
CA THR A 88 -12.00 9.30 6.15
C THR A 88 -10.84 10.26 5.91
N ASP A 89 -10.58 11.19 6.82
CA ASP A 89 -9.48 12.15 6.70
C ASP A 89 -8.18 11.55 7.27
N PHE A 90 -7.21 11.33 6.39
CA PHE A 90 -5.91 10.74 6.74
C PHE A 90 -4.73 11.72 6.59
N GLN A 91 -4.97 13.00 6.79
CA GLN A 91 -3.94 14.04 6.70
C GLN A 91 -2.73 13.74 7.60
N CYS A 92 -2.95 13.18 8.81
CA CYS A 92 -1.87 12.81 9.73
C CYS A 92 -0.89 11.77 9.17
N PHE A 93 -1.27 10.99 8.17
CA PHE A 93 -0.42 10.00 7.51
C PHE A 93 0.11 10.46 6.15
N SER A 94 -0.28 11.64 5.68
CA SER A 94 0.21 12.21 4.42
C SER A 94 1.60 12.81 4.59
N LYS A 95 2.42 12.71 3.54
CA LYS A 95 3.67 13.49 3.49
C LYS A 95 3.32 14.98 3.50
N ALA A 96 4.06 15.78 4.29
CA ALA A 96 3.93 17.23 4.28
C ALA A 96 4.23 17.81 2.88
N ASN A 97 3.64 18.96 2.57
CA ASN A 97 3.83 19.69 1.30
C ASN A 97 3.48 18.86 0.06
N THR A 98 2.32 18.25 0.04
CA THR A 98 1.78 17.54 -1.13
C THR A 98 0.64 18.36 -1.76
N ASP A 99 0.67 18.49 -3.09
CA ASP A 99 -0.43 19.08 -3.87
C ASP A 99 -1.59 18.06 -3.95
N VAL A 100 -2.44 18.05 -2.94
CA VAL A 100 -3.66 17.25 -2.91
C VAL A 100 -4.85 18.14 -2.58
N ASN A 101 -5.97 17.96 -3.28
CA ASN A 101 -7.20 18.72 -3.06
C ASN A 101 -7.92 18.31 -1.77
N THR A 102 -7.75 17.06 -1.35
CA THR A 102 -8.36 16.49 -0.16
C THR A 102 -7.49 15.39 0.43
N PHE A 103 -7.60 15.18 1.74
CA PHE A 103 -6.96 14.07 2.47
C PHE A 103 -7.89 12.88 2.68
N ASP A 104 -9.09 12.93 2.08
CA ASP A 104 -10.09 11.89 2.22
C ASP A 104 -9.71 10.62 1.46
N CYS A 105 -9.78 9.50 2.15
CA CYS A 105 -9.65 8.15 1.62
C CYS A 105 -10.71 7.27 2.26
N THR A 106 -11.27 6.32 1.51
CA THR A 106 -12.15 5.29 2.04
C THR A 106 -11.38 4.00 2.14
N ILE A 107 -11.10 3.56 3.36
CA ILE A 107 -10.44 2.27 3.61
C ILE A 107 -11.49 1.18 3.61
N PHE A 108 -11.28 0.11 2.84
CA PHE A 108 -12.18 -1.03 2.73
C PHE A 108 -11.77 -2.18 3.64
N GLU A 109 -10.47 -2.35 3.86
CA GLU A 109 -9.91 -3.37 4.74
C GLU A 109 -8.52 -2.94 5.24
N ALA A 110 -8.17 -3.33 6.46
CA ALA A 110 -6.85 -3.15 7.03
C ALA A 110 -6.62 -4.22 8.10
N TYR A 111 -5.64 -5.10 7.91
CA TYR A 111 -5.38 -6.18 8.85
C TYR A 111 -3.94 -6.68 8.77
N TRP A 112 -3.48 -7.30 9.86
CA TRP A 112 -2.21 -8.02 9.96
C TRP A 112 -2.45 -9.52 9.90
N LYS A 113 -1.62 -10.21 9.13
CA LYS A 113 -1.52 -11.66 9.11
C LYS A 113 -0.13 -12.07 9.59
N GLN A 114 -0.09 -12.99 10.54
CA GLN A 114 1.17 -13.59 10.97
C GLN A 114 1.40 -14.88 10.21
N GLU A 115 2.58 -15.01 9.61
CA GLU A 115 3.06 -16.21 8.94
C GLU A 115 4.41 -16.55 9.54
N LYS A 116 4.55 -17.71 10.14
CA LYS A 116 5.76 -18.24 10.79
C LYS A 116 6.79 -17.16 11.24
N ASP A 117 7.60 -16.66 10.32
CA ASP A 117 8.70 -15.71 10.56
C ASP A 117 8.44 -14.32 9.96
N SER A 118 7.22 -14.05 9.52
CA SER A 118 6.83 -12.79 8.88
C SER A 118 5.49 -12.27 9.36
N LEU A 119 5.32 -10.96 9.30
CA LEU A 119 4.07 -10.25 9.48
C LEU A 119 3.76 -9.51 8.19
N ILE A 120 2.54 -9.66 7.69
CA ILE A 120 2.08 -9.00 6.49
C ILE A 120 0.90 -8.11 6.85
N PHE A 121 1.04 -6.81 6.61
CA PHE A 121 -0.05 -5.86 6.73
C PHE A 121 -0.70 -5.67 5.38
N THR A 122 -1.98 -5.96 5.29
CA THR A 122 -2.79 -5.72 4.08
C THR A 122 -3.71 -4.53 4.32
N ILE A 123 -3.74 -3.60 3.38
CA ILE A 123 -4.66 -2.46 3.40
C ILE A 123 -5.18 -2.17 2.01
N SER A 124 -6.50 -1.97 1.89
CA SER A 124 -7.09 -1.53 0.63
C SER A 124 -7.97 -0.29 0.81
N ALA A 125 -7.94 0.58 -0.19
CA ALA A 125 -8.72 1.82 -0.22
C ALA A 125 -9.03 2.25 -1.67
N ASN A 126 -9.97 3.21 -1.80
CA ASN A 126 -10.25 3.86 -3.08
C ASN A 126 -9.02 4.64 -3.59
N ARG A 127 -8.26 5.24 -2.68
CA ARG A 127 -7.00 5.96 -2.96
C ARG A 127 -6.10 5.97 -1.74
N PHE A 128 -4.83 6.29 -1.95
CA PHE A 128 -3.87 6.52 -0.87
C PHE A 128 -3.13 7.85 -1.09
N LEU A 129 -2.84 8.52 0.02
CA LEU A 129 -1.99 9.70 0.04
C LEU A 129 -0.51 9.28 -0.04
N ARG A 130 0.33 10.21 -0.47
CA ARG A 130 1.77 9.97 -0.54
C ARG A 130 2.32 9.60 0.83
N ASN A 131 3.02 8.45 0.92
CA ASN A 131 3.62 7.91 2.13
C ASN A 131 2.63 7.36 3.18
N MET A 132 1.32 7.39 2.93
CA MET A 132 0.27 7.05 3.88
C MET A 132 0.44 5.66 4.48
N VAL A 133 0.55 4.62 3.67
CA VAL A 133 0.66 3.23 4.15
C VAL A 133 1.88 3.05 5.06
N ARG A 134 3.03 3.61 4.69
CA ARG A 134 4.25 3.52 5.49
C ARG A 134 4.15 4.24 6.85
N ALA A 135 3.43 5.35 6.91
CA ALA A 135 3.18 6.08 8.15
C ALA A 135 2.17 5.33 9.05
N ILE A 136 1.11 4.75 8.45
CA ILE A 136 0.17 3.87 9.16
C ILE A 136 0.91 2.71 9.80
N VAL A 137 1.70 1.95 9.02
CA VAL A 137 2.46 0.79 9.51
C VAL A 137 3.39 1.19 10.66
N GLY A 138 4.13 2.30 10.53
CA GLY A 138 5.02 2.77 11.61
C GLY A 138 4.27 3.16 12.89
N THR A 139 3.06 3.67 12.76
CA THR A 139 2.21 3.99 13.92
C THR A 139 1.64 2.72 14.55
N LEU A 140 1.18 1.75 13.74
CA LEU A 140 0.73 0.45 14.22
C LEU A 140 1.85 -0.35 14.91
N VAL A 141 3.08 -0.26 14.42
CA VAL A 141 4.25 -0.87 15.09
C VAL A 141 4.49 -0.23 16.47
N ASN A 142 4.27 1.07 16.63
CA ASN A 142 4.35 1.70 17.95
C ASN A 142 3.27 1.18 18.91
N ILE A 143 2.09 0.81 18.41
CA ILE A 143 1.03 0.14 19.17
C ILE A 143 1.48 -1.26 19.58
N GLY A 144 1.97 -2.07 18.63
CA GLY A 144 2.47 -3.41 18.91
C GLY A 144 3.65 -3.46 19.86
N LEU A 145 4.39 -2.35 19.99
CA LEU A 145 5.43 -2.15 21.00
C LEU A 145 4.92 -1.60 22.33
N HIS A 146 3.61 -1.39 22.50
CA HIS A 146 2.98 -0.75 23.67
C HIS A 146 3.52 0.67 23.97
N LYS A 147 4.02 1.39 22.95
CA LYS A 147 4.50 2.78 23.09
C LYS A 147 3.37 3.79 23.09
N ILE A 148 2.29 3.46 22.41
CA ILE A 148 1.05 4.25 22.32
C ILE A 148 -0.15 3.31 22.49
N THR A 149 -1.24 3.84 23.00
CA THR A 149 -2.51 3.12 23.19
C THR A 149 -3.42 3.24 21.95
N LEU A 150 -4.53 2.48 21.93
CA LEU A 150 -5.58 2.64 20.92
C LEU A 150 -6.19 4.05 20.95
N ALA A 151 -6.42 4.62 22.14
CA ALA A 151 -6.91 5.99 22.30
C ALA A 151 -5.93 7.03 21.74
N ASP A 152 -4.61 6.83 21.93
CA ASP A 152 -3.59 7.69 21.33
C ASP A 152 -3.61 7.59 19.79
N PHE A 153 -3.87 6.40 19.25
CA PHE A 153 -3.98 6.20 17.81
C PHE A 153 -5.16 6.98 17.20
N GLU A 154 -6.33 6.91 17.81
CA GLU A 154 -7.49 7.70 17.40
C GLU A 154 -7.19 9.21 17.51
N ALA A 155 -6.62 9.65 18.63
CA ALA A 155 -6.22 11.05 18.81
C ALA A 155 -5.17 11.52 17.77
N ILE A 156 -4.27 10.62 17.30
CA ILE A 156 -3.35 10.91 16.21
C ILE A 156 -4.12 11.17 14.91
N ILE A 157 -5.09 10.31 14.57
CA ILE A 157 -5.89 10.46 13.36
C ILE A 157 -6.68 11.77 13.42
N GLU A 158 -7.38 12.04 14.51
CA GLU A 158 -8.19 13.24 14.71
C GLU A 158 -7.36 14.53 14.70
N SER A 159 -6.10 14.44 15.12
CA SER A 159 -5.20 15.61 15.17
C SER A 159 -4.86 16.19 13.79
N LYS A 160 -5.01 15.41 12.71
CA LYS A 160 -4.62 15.77 11.33
C LYS A 160 -3.15 16.22 11.20
N ASN A 161 -2.33 15.92 12.19
CA ASN A 161 -0.95 16.37 12.27
C ASN A 161 0.04 15.22 12.01
N ARG A 162 0.85 15.36 10.94
CA ARG A 162 1.85 14.35 10.56
C ARG A 162 2.90 14.09 11.64
N ASP A 163 3.26 15.11 12.42
CA ASP A 163 4.32 15.00 13.44
C ASP A 163 3.92 14.14 14.63
N LYS A 164 2.61 13.93 14.84
CA LYS A 164 2.09 13.04 15.87
C LYS A 164 2.06 11.58 15.45
N ALA A 165 2.00 11.30 14.15
CA ALA A 165 2.02 9.94 13.64
C ALA A 165 3.42 9.31 13.76
N GLY A 166 3.47 7.99 13.76
CA GLY A 166 4.71 7.24 13.78
C GLY A 166 5.61 7.52 12.58
N PHE A 167 6.85 7.06 12.67
CA PHE A 167 7.82 7.17 11.57
C PHE A 167 7.34 6.42 10.31
N SER A 168 7.83 6.83 9.16
CA SER A 168 7.58 6.10 7.92
C SER A 168 8.53 4.90 7.83
N VAL A 169 7.98 3.70 7.88
CA VAL A 169 8.77 2.47 7.77
C VAL A 169 9.53 2.38 6.44
N PRO A 170 10.60 1.56 6.33
CA PRO A 170 11.39 1.42 5.11
C PRO A 170 10.54 1.12 3.86
N ALA A 171 10.94 1.63 2.71
CA ALA A 171 10.13 1.52 1.49
C ALA A 171 10.15 0.12 0.87
N HIS A 172 11.24 -0.63 1.04
CA HIS A 172 11.47 -1.93 0.40
C HIS A 172 10.53 -3.05 0.87
N GLY A 173 9.80 -2.84 1.97
CA GLY A 173 8.76 -3.77 2.42
C GLY A 173 7.36 -3.49 1.84
N LEU A 174 7.16 -2.42 1.06
CA LEU A 174 5.85 -2.00 0.56
C LEU A 174 5.61 -2.46 -0.87
N TYR A 175 4.48 -3.12 -1.10
CA TYR A 175 4.03 -3.64 -2.39
C TYR A 175 2.63 -3.15 -2.72
N LEU A 176 2.42 -2.70 -3.96
CA LEU A 176 1.10 -2.52 -4.55
C LEU A 176 0.71 -3.85 -5.19
N THR A 177 -0.12 -4.64 -4.53
CA THR A 177 -0.42 -6.02 -4.93
C THR A 177 -1.63 -6.14 -5.83
N LYS A 178 -2.57 -5.19 -5.75
CA LYS A 178 -3.77 -5.20 -6.60
C LYS A 178 -4.25 -3.80 -6.91
N ILE A 179 -4.72 -3.60 -8.17
CA ILE A 179 -5.45 -2.42 -8.61
C ILE A 179 -6.71 -2.91 -9.33
N GLU A 180 -7.85 -2.37 -8.97
CA GLU A 180 -9.14 -2.72 -9.56
C GLU A 180 -9.69 -1.55 -10.39
N TYR A 181 -10.32 -1.89 -11.52
CA TYR A 181 -10.96 -0.96 -12.45
C TYR A 181 -12.32 -1.53 -12.84
N ASP A 182 -13.33 -0.68 -12.96
CA ASP A 182 -14.69 -1.12 -13.30
C ASP A 182 -14.80 -1.71 -14.71
N TYR A 183 -13.91 -1.31 -15.62
CA TYR A 183 -13.88 -1.78 -17.01
C TYR A 183 -12.98 -3.01 -17.25
N LEU A 184 -12.25 -3.49 -16.24
CA LEU A 184 -11.49 -4.74 -16.27
C LEU A 184 -12.15 -5.76 -15.33
N LYS A 185 -12.82 -6.74 -15.88
CA LYS A 185 -13.46 -7.85 -15.15
C LYS A 185 -12.64 -9.12 -15.27
#